data_6d2523fc15a3ef5bdb76499c36a28022
#
_entry.id   6d2523fc15a3ef5bdb76499c36a28022
#
_cell.length_a   1.000
_cell.length_b   1.000
_cell.length_c   1.000
_cell.angle_alpha   90.00
_cell.angle_beta   90.00
_cell.angle_gamma   90.00
#
_symmetry.space_group_name_H-M   'P 1'
#
loop_
_entity.id
_entity.type
_entity.pdbx_description
1 polymer ?
#
loop_
_entity_poly.entity_id
_entity_poly.type
_entity_poly.pdbx_seq_one_letter_code
_entity_poly.pdbx_strand_id
1 'polypeptide(L)'
;MTQELQAELHQGVLVRFFGGFYVAADADGQEYTLRCPKKFRHQRLSPLVGDAVRFTPGQGEEEGWLVEILPRKTECIRPPVANVTLLLVSICPSPEPDLRLADRLLARAKKQGMKTALIVGKCDLDGGKLLVQMQEEYRGADCPVLGVSARNKEGLDSVRALMRGADCCCLAGQSGVGKSPLLNALLDLQL
;
A
#
# COMPACT_ATOMS: atom_id res chain seq x y z
N MET A 1 24.66 -8.22 40.66
CA MET A 1 24.88 -8.78 39.31
C MET A 1 23.52 -8.78 38.65
N THR A 2 23.20 -7.75 37.86
CA THR A 2 21.95 -7.54 37.19
C THR A 2 22.02 -8.34 35.88
N GLN A 3 21.31 -9.45 35.78
CA GLN A 3 21.07 -10.10 34.50
C GLN A 3 20.19 -9.14 33.69
N GLU A 4 20.78 -8.40 32.78
CA GLU A 4 20.07 -7.83 31.65
C GLU A 4 19.53 -9.01 30.85
N LEU A 5 18.25 -9.31 31.03
CA LEU A 5 17.49 -10.12 30.05
C LEU A 5 17.68 -9.39 28.71
N GLN A 6 18.52 -9.95 27.84
CA GLN A 6 18.55 -9.57 26.45
C GLN A 6 17.14 -9.86 25.90
N ALA A 7 16.32 -8.82 25.85
CA ALA A 7 15.01 -8.93 25.25
C ALA A 7 15.20 -9.44 23.82
N GLU A 8 14.61 -10.57 23.50
CA GLU A 8 14.72 -11.22 22.19
C GLU A 8 14.24 -10.25 21.12
N LEU A 9 15.10 -9.96 20.14
CA LEU A 9 14.85 -8.99 19.10
C LEU A 9 14.12 -9.69 17.93
N HIS A 10 12.85 -9.35 17.75
CA HIS A 10 12.03 -9.84 16.66
C HIS A 10 12.18 -8.96 15.42
N GLN A 11 11.87 -9.55 14.25
CA GLN A 11 11.79 -8.84 12.98
C GLN A 11 10.40 -9.00 12.38
N GLY A 12 9.87 -7.94 11.76
CA GLY A 12 8.56 -7.98 11.11
C GLY A 12 8.34 -6.78 10.21
N VAL A 13 7.10 -6.64 9.74
CA VAL A 13 6.66 -5.53 8.89
C VAL A 13 5.53 -4.78 9.59
N LEU A 14 5.57 -3.44 9.58
CA LEU A 14 4.48 -2.62 10.10
C LEU A 14 3.25 -2.75 9.20
N VAL A 15 2.16 -3.29 9.74
CA VAL A 15 0.91 -3.54 8.98
C VAL A 15 -0.19 -2.54 9.28
N ARG A 16 -0.18 -1.90 10.46
CA ARG A 16 -1.19 -0.91 10.86
C ARG A 16 -0.62 0.16 11.78
N PHE A 17 -1.29 1.33 11.77
CA PHE A 17 -1.09 2.39 12.75
C PHE A 17 -2.46 2.85 13.27
N PHE A 18 -2.68 2.83 14.56
CA PHE A 18 -3.91 3.32 15.19
C PHE A 18 -3.64 3.79 16.64
N GLY A 19 -4.36 4.81 17.07
CA GLY A 19 -4.33 5.27 18.48
C GLY A 19 -2.93 5.64 19.02
N GLY A 20 -1.96 5.94 18.15
CA GLY A 20 -0.58 6.22 18.56
C GLY A 20 0.34 5.00 18.63
N PHE A 21 -0.20 3.81 18.33
CA PHE A 21 0.52 2.53 18.31
C PHE A 21 0.72 2.02 16.89
N TYR A 22 1.78 1.25 16.70
CA TYR A 22 2.05 0.50 15.48
C TYR A 22 1.78 -0.98 15.72
N VAL A 23 1.32 -1.69 14.69
CA VAL A 23 1.23 -3.14 14.70
C VAL A 23 2.24 -3.68 13.70
N ALA A 24 3.13 -4.56 14.16
CA ALA A 24 4.03 -5.32 13.31
C ALA A 24 3.54 -6.77 13.20
N ALA A 25 3.63 -7.34 12.01
CA ALA A 25 3.45 -8.76 11.78
C ALA A 25 4.83 -9.40 11.50
N ASP A 26 5.12 -10.54 12.12
CA ASP A 26 6.31 -11.33 11.83
C ASP A 26 6.11 -12.26 10.62
N ALA A 27 7.10 -13.12 10.34
CA ALA A 27 7.07 -14.03 9.21
C ALA A 27 5.95 -15.10 9.31
N ASP A 28 5.52 -15.42 10.51
CA ASP A 28 4.45 -16.40 10.79
C ASP A 28 3.06 -15.73 10.81
N GLY A 29 3.00 -14.41 10.62
CA GLY A 29 1.78 -13.61 10.64
C GLY A 29 1.29 -13.25 12.04
N GLN A 30 2.10 -13.51 13.08
CA GLN A 30 1.79 -13.09 14.45
C GLN A 30 1.90 -11.58 14.56
N GLU A 31 0.85 -10.94 15.09
CA GLU A 31 0.80 -9.49 15.27
C GLU A 31 1.25 -9.06 16.67
N TYR A 32 2.01 -7.95 16.72
CA TYR A 32 2.54 -7.34 17.92
C TYR A 32 2.22 -5.86 17.95
N THR A 33 1.61 -5.39 19.04
CA THR A 33 1.36 -3.96 19.25
C THR A 33 2.61 -3.31 19.84
N LEU A 34 3.09 -2.23 19.19
CA LEU A 34 4.36 -1.58 19.48
C LEU A 34 4.20 -0.10 19.80
N ARG A 35 4.93 0.37 20.79
CA ARG A 35 5.18 1.79 21.02
C ARG A 35 6.35 2.29 20.19
N CYS A 36 6.24 3.52 19.70
CA CYS A 36 7.32 4.16 18.97
C CYS A 36 8.10 5.13 19.90
N PRO A 37 9.39 4.89 20.14
CA PRO A 37 10.22 5.80 20.93
C PRO A 37 10.33 7.17 20.30
N LYS A 38 10.42 8.23 21.14
CA LYS A 38 10.57 9.63 20.69
C LYS A 38 11.81 9.86 19.82
N LYS A 39 12.84 9.01 19.93
CA LYS A 39 14.08 9.10 19.13
C LYS A 39 13.82 9.17 17.62
N PHE A 40 12.81 8.43 17.11
CA PHE A 40 12.49 8.42 15.68
C PHE A 40 11.97 9.79 15.19
N ARG A 41 11.25 10.54 16.03
CA ARG A 41 10.83 11.93 15.71
C ARG A 41 12.02 12.87 15.57
N HIS A 42 13.04 12.72 16.42
CA HIS A 42 14.27 13.54 16.35
C HIS A 42 15.10 13.23 15.10
N GLN A 43 15.09 11.99 14.63
CA GLN A 43 15.78 11.56 13.41
C GLN A 43 15.03 11.90 12.12
N ARG A 44 13.87 12.59 12.21
CA ARG A 44 12.94 12.86 11.08
C ARG A 44 12.52 11.58 10.33
N LEU A 45 12.60 10.44 10.98
CA LEU A 45 12.22 9.14 10.45
C LEU A 45 10.90 8.72 11.09
N SER A 46 9.78 9.04 10.44
CA SER A 46 8.47 8.55 10.89
C SER A 46 8.26 7.13 10.39
N PRO A 47 7.88 6.17 11.27
CA PRO A 47 7.53 4.83 10.83
C PRO A 47 6.31 4.88 9.91
N LEU A 48 6.32 4.06 8.87
CA LEU A 48 5.23 3.92 7.90
C LEU A 48 4.73 2.47 7.86
N VAL A 49 3.48 2.28 7.52
CA VAL A 49 2.99 0.95 7.12
C VAL A 49 3.86 0.44 5.95
N GLY A 50 4.25 -0.82 6.00
CA GLY A 50 5.19 -1.41 5.04
C GLY A 50 6.66 -1.33 5.44
N ASP A 51 7.01 -0.61 6.52
CA ASP A 51 8.39 -0.63 7.03
C ASP A 51 8.76 -2.01 7.58
N ALA A 52 9.90 -2.53 7.13
CA ALA A 52 10.55 -3.64 7.82
C ALA A 52 11.21 -3.10 9.09
N VAL A 53 10.97 -3.76 10.21
CA VAL A 53 11.38 -3.27 11.53
C VAL A 53 11.99 -4.37 12.39
N ARG A 54 12.81 -3.95 13.37
CA ARG A 54 13.16 -4.76 14.52
C ARG A 54 12.48 -4.21 15.76
N PHE A 55 12.00 -5.08 16.60
CA PHE A 55 11.25 -4.72 17.79
C PHE A 55 11.44 -5.73 18.91
N THR A 56 11.16 -5.31 20.14
CA THR A 56 11.04 -6.20 21.30
C THR A 56 9.56 -6.40 21.57
N PRO A 57 9.07 -7.65 21.66
CA PRO A 57 7.68 -7.91 22.01
C PRO A 57 7.39 -7.45 23.45
N GLY A 58 6.14 -7.11 23.73
CA GLY A 58 5.65 -6.88 25.07
C GLY A 58 5.51 -8.19 25.84
N GLN A 59 5.40 -8.09 27.16
CA GLN A 59 5.13 -9.24 28.02
C GLN A 59 3.67 -9.17 28.53
N GLY A 60 2.91 -10.24 28.30
CA GLY A 60 1.50 -10.29 28.70
C GLY A 60 0.66 -9.27 27.95
N GLU A 61 0.00 -8.36 28.67
CA GLU A 61 -0.83 -7.28 28.08
C GLU A 61 -0.05 -6.00 27.76
N GLU A 62 1.26 -5.97 28.03
CA GLU A 62 2.08 -4.78 27.73
C GLU A 62 2.44 -4.72 26.26
N GLU A 63 2.50 -3.50 25.71
CA GLU A 63 2.94 -3.28 24.33
C GLU A 63 4.46 -3.42 24.23
N GLY A 64 4.91 -3.92 23.07
CA GLY A 64 6.31 -3.98 22.74
C GLY A 64 6.90 -2.63 22.34
N TRP A 65 8.16 -2.62 21.95
CA TRP A 65 8.87 -1.40 21.55
C TRP A 65 9.50 -1.53 20.17
N LEU A 66 9.25 -0.55 19.32
CA LEU A 66 9.97 -0.39 18.06
C LEU A 66 11.43 -0.03 18.35
N VAL A 67 12.36 -0.85 17.91
CA VAL A 67 13.80 -0.67 18.15
C VAL A 67 14.49 -0.02 16.97
N GLU A 68 14.19 -0.47 15.74
CA GLU A 68 14.83 -0.03 14.51
C GLU A 68 13.88 -0.09 13.33
N ILE A 69 13.99 0.88 12.42
CA ILE A 69 13.36 0.85 11.09
C ILE A 69 14.47 0.51 10.10
N LEU A 70 14.31 -0.58 9.37
CA LEU A 70 15.29 -1.02 8.38
C LEU A 70 15.22 -0.12 7.13
N PRO A 71 16.30 -0.05 6.33
CA PRO A 71 16.35 0.78 5.13
C PRO A 71 15.19 0.51 4.17
N ARG A 72 14.48 1.56 3.79
CA ARG A 72 13.40 1.49 2.79
C ARG A 72 13.97 1.30 1.39
N LYS A 73 13.33 0.44 0.59
CA LYS A 73 13.62 0.31 -0.85
C LYS A 73 12.82 1.34 -1.65
N THR A 74 11.55 1.55 -1.26
CA THR A 74 10.63 2.48 -1.90
C THR A 74 9.76 3.18 -0.86
N GLU A 75 9.20 4.34 -1.24
CA GLU A 75 8.29 5.10 -0.38
C GLU A 75 7.22 5.81 -1.20
N CYS A 76 5.95 5.57 -0.88
CA CYS A 76 4.83 6.37 -1.35
C CYS A 76 4.56 7.51 -0.37
N ILE A 77 4.23 8.70 -0.91
CA ILE A 77 3.88 9.87 -0.08
C ILE A 77 2.38 9.91 0.21
N ARG A 78 1.57 9.53 -0.76
CA ARG A 78 0.11 9.50 -0.66
C ARG A 78 -0.45 8.28 -1.37
N PRO A 79 -0.88 7.27 -0.60
CA PRO A 79 -0.80 7.16 0.85
C PRO A 79 0.66 6.99 1.34
N PRO A 80 0.95 7.35 2.62
CA PRO A 80 2.30 7.18 3.18
C PRO A 80 2.55 5.70 3.52
N VAL A 81 3.19 4.98 2.59
CA VAL A 81 3.48 3.53 2.68
C VAL A 81 4.90 3.28 2.21
N ALA A 82 5.65 2.46 2.96
CA ALA A 82 7.01 2.06 2.63
C ALA A 82 7.04 0.70 1.89
N ASN A 83 8.14 0.46 1.18
CA ASN A 83 8.47 -0.82 0.55
C ASN A 83 7.42 -1.35 -0.45
N VAL A 84 6.70 -0.43 -1.10
CA VAL A 84 5.73 -0.76 -2.15
C VAL A 84 6.46 -1.30 -3.37
N THR A 85 6.04 -2.48 -3.87
CA THR A 85 6.58 -3.11 -5.07
C THR A 85 5.66 -2.93 -6.28
N LEU A 86 4.35 -2.73 -6.05
CA LEU A 86 3.36 -2.46 -7.08
C LEU A 86 2.45 -1.29 -6.69
N LEU A 87 2.46 -0.22 -7.50
CA LEU A 87 1.51 0.89 -7.36
C LEU A 87 0.38 0.75 -8.38
N LEU A 88 -0.85 0.59 -7.89
CA LEU A 88 -2.07 0.64 -8.68
C LEU A 88 -2.64 2.06 -8.59
N VAL A 89 -2.67 2.79 -9.71
CA VAL A 89 -3.26 4.13 -9.76
C VAL A 89 -4.68 4.02 -10.32
N SER A 90 -5.67 4.43 -9.54
CA SER A 90 -7.09 4.32 -9.92
C SER A 90 -7.63 5.67 -10.38
N ILE A 91 -8.29 5.64 -11.52
CA ILE A 91 -9.12 6.71 -12.09
C ILE A 91 -10.51 6.16 -12.42
N CYS A 92 -11.47 7.01 -12.76
CA CYS A 92 -12.79 6.58 -13.22
C CYS A 92 -13.50 7.67 -14.05
N PRO A 93 -14.57 7.37 -14.80
CA PRO A 93 -15.30 8.36 -15.59
C PRO A 93 -15.99 9.44 -14.74
N SER A 94 -16.34 9.11 -13.48
CA SER A 94 -17.01 10.05 -12.56
C SER A 94 -16.56 9.79 -11.11
N PRO A 95 -15.95 10.80 -10.42
CA PRO A 95 -15.68 12.17 -10.88
C PRO A 95 -14.68 12.23 -12.04
N GLU A 96 -14.64 13.37 -12.75
CA GLU A 96 -13.70 13.59 -13.86
C GLU A 96 -12.26 13.23 -13.45
N PRO A 97 -11.53 12.43 -14.26
CA PRO A 97 -10.24 11.91 -13.88
C PRO A 97 -9.16 13.01 -13.86
N ASP A 98 -8.44 13.12 -12.75
CA ASP A 98 -7.23 13.94 -12.68
C ASP A 98 -6.04 13.17 -13.28
N LEU A 99 -5.92 13.22 -14.61
CA LEU A 99 -4.84 12.55 -15.35
C LEU A 99 -3.46 13.08 -14.96
N ARG A 100 -3.34 14.38 -14.61
CA ARG A 100 -2.07 14.96 -14.15
C ARG A 100 -1.62 14.35 -12.82
N LEU A 101 -2.56 14.06 -11.91
CA LEU A 101 -2.26 13.36 -10.68
C LEU A 101 -1.84 11.92 -10.98
N ALA A 102 -2.57 11.23 -11.86
CA ALA A 102 -2.25 9.86 -12.26
C ALA A 102 -0.83 9.76 -12.83
N ASP A 103 -0.48 10.60 -13.81
CA ASP A 103 0.85 10.64 -14.43
C ASP A 103 1.96 10.89 -13.41
N ARG A 104 1.76 11.86 -12.49
CA ARG A 104 2.75 12.16 -11.45
C ARG A 104 2.96 10.98 -10.50
N LEU A 105 1.90 10.26 -10.14
CA LEU A 105 2.00 9.07 -9.29
C LEU A 105 2.74 7.95 -9.99
N LEU A 106 2.40 7.65 -11.24
CA LEU A 106 3.03 6.63 -12.06
C LEU A 106 4.51 6.93 -12.30
N ALA A 107 4.84 8.15 -12.73
CA ALA A 107 6.22 8.57 -13.00
C ALA A 107 7.08 8.50 -11.73
N ARG A 108 6.54 8.92 -10.58
CA ARG A 108 7.25 8.85 -9.30
C ARG A 108 7.51 7.42 -8.86
N ALA A 109 6.53 6.52 -9.02
CA ALA A 109 6.67 5.12 -8.70
C ALA A 109 7.74 4.45 -9.58
N LYS A 110 7.70 4.68 -10.87
CA LYS A 110 8.71 4.18 -11.81
C LYS A 110 10.12 4.67 -11.47
N LYS A 111 10.28 5.95 -11.09
CA LYS A 111 11.58 6.50 -10.67
C LYS A 111 12.17 5.76 -9.46
N GLN A 112 11.34 5.14 -8.64
CA GLN A 112 11.75 4.35 -7.48
C GLN A 112 11.85 2.84 -7.79
N GLY A 113 11.65 2.42 -9.04
CA GLY A 113 11.71 1.00 -9.43
C GLY A 113 10.45 0.19 -9.08
N MET A 114 9.34 0.85 -8.73
CA MET A 114 8.07 0.15 -8.50
C MET A 114 7.46 -0.30 -9.83
N LYS A 115 6.83 -1.46 -9.85
CA LYS A 115 5.88 -1.81 -10.92
C LYS A 115 4.65 -0.90 -10.80
N THR A 116 4.02 -0.57 -11.93
CA THR A 116 2.86 0.32 -11.97
C THR A 116 1.76 -0.26 -12.83
N ALA A 117 0.50 0.04 -12.51
CA ALA A 117 -0.63 -0.18 -13.41
C ALA A 117 -1.67 0.94 -13.23
N LEU A 118 -2.33 1.32 -14.31
CA LEU A 118 -3.47 2.23 -14.31
C LEU A 118 -4.76 1.41 -14.26
N ILE A 119 -5.59 1.66 -13.27
CA ILE A 119 -6.87 1.00 -13.08
C ILE A 119 -7.98 1.98 -13.42
N VAL A 120 -8.72 1.70 -14.48
CA VAL A 120 -9.93 2.43 -14.84
C VAL A 120 -11.12 1.76 -14.14
N GLY A 121 -11.53 2.35 -13.02
CA GLY A 121 -12.68 1.88 -12.24
C GLY A 121 -14.00 2.36 -12.81
N LYS A 122 -15.11 1.75 -12.35
CA LYS A 122 -16.49 2.10 -12.73
C LYS A 122 -16.72 2.07 -14.24
N CYS A 123 -16.13 1.12 -14.96
CA CYS A 123 -16.32 0.97 -16.42
C CYS A 123 -17.79 0.75 -16.82
N ASP A 124 -18.63 0.37 -15.88
CA ASP A 124 -20.09 0.24 -16.07
C ASP A 124 -20.78 1.60 -16.32
N LEU A 125 -20.18 2.73 -15.90
CA LEU A 125 -20.83 4.06 -16.03
C LEU A 125 -20.76 4.65 -17.44
N ASP A 126 -19.72 4.34 -18.23
CA ASP A 126 -19.48 4.95 -19.54
C ASP A 126 -19.36 3.92 -20.69
N GLY A 127 -19.64 2.65 -20.37
CA GLY A 127 -19.48 1.55 -21.33
C GLY A 127 -18.05 1.30 -21.74
N GLY A 128 -17.08 1.65 -20.88
CA GLY A 128 -15.65 1.42 -21.11
C GLY A 128 -14.95 2.45 -22.01
N LYS A 129 -15.56 3.58 -22.31
CA LYS A 129 -14.98 4.61 -23.19
C LYS A 129 -13.66 5.14 -22.64
N LEU A 130 -13.62 5.49 -21.34
CA LEU A 130 -12.39 5.95 -20.69
C LEU A 130 -11.30 4.87 -20.72
N LEU A 131 -11.67 3.60 -20.55
CA LEU A 131 -10.71 2.49 -20.64
C LEU A 131 -10.02 2.45 -22.01
N VAL A 132 -10.81 2.49 -23.08
CA VAL A 132 -10.26 2.48 -24.47
C VAL A 132 -9.35 3.68 -24.69
N GLN A 133 -9.76 4.87 -24.26
CA GLN A 133 -8.94 6.08 -24.37
C GLN A 133 -7.61 5.90 -23.63
N MET A 134 -7.63 5.45 -22.39
CA MET A 134 -6.40 5.26 -21.60
C MET A 134 -5.51 4.15 -22.15
N GLN A 135 -6.07 3.09 -22.70
CA GLN A 135 -5.29 2.04 -23.35
C GLN A 135 -4.54 2.57 -24.59
N GLU A 136 -5.12 3.51 -25.32
CA GLU A 136 -4.46 4.16 -26.43
C GLU A 136 -3.39 5.16 -25.97
N GLU A 137 -3.71 6.03 -25.00
CA GLU A 137 -2.77 7.05 -24.49
C GLU A 137 -1.54 6.42 -23.82
N TYR A 138 -1.73 5.29 -23.11
CA TYR A 138 -0.62 4.59 -22.46
C TYR A 138 -0.03 3.46 -23.32
N ARG A 139 -0.37 3.40 -24.60
CA ARG A 139 0.21 2.43 -25.55
C ARG A 139 1.73 2.59 -25.59
N GLY A 140 2.45 1.51 -25.33
CA GLY A 140 3.92 1.53 -25.29
C GLY A 140 4.52 2.02 -23.97
N ALA A 141 3.71 2.51 -23.01
CA ALA A 141 4.17 2.70 -21.65
C ALA A 141 4.29 1.32 -20.97
N ASP A 142 5.37 1.15 -20.19
CA ASP A 142 5.49 -0.04 -19.32
C ASP A 142 4.56 0.13 -18.09
N CYS A 143 3.24 0.23 -18.35
CA CYS A 143 2.18 0.47 -17.38
C CYS A 143 0.87 -0.13 -17.93
N PRO A 144 0.51 -1.36 -17.54
CA PRO A 144 -0.74 -1.97 -17.95
C PRO A 144 -1.95 -1.10 -17.59
N VAL A 145 -2.92 -0.99 -18.49
CA VAL A 145 -4.20 -0.31 -18.26
C VAL A 145 -5.30 -1.34 -18.17
N LEU A 146 -5.92 -1.47 -17.00
CA LEU A 146 -6.94 -2.46 -16.71
C LEU A 146 -8.27 -1.79 -16.36
N GLY A 147 -9.36 -2.26 -16.99
CA GLY A 147 -10.71 -1.81 -16.67
C GLY A 147 -11.36 -2.71 -15.63
N VAL A 148 -12.07 -2.09 -14.68
CA VAL A 148 -12.79 -2.82 -13.64
C VAL A 148 -14.15 -2.19 -13.34
N SER A 149 -15.12 -3.03 -12.96
CA SER A 149 -16.34 -2.63 -12.25
C SER A 149 -16.42 -3.42 -10.95
N ALA A 150 -16.19 -2.76 -9.82
CA ALA A 150 -16.36 -3.37 -8.51
C ALA A 150 -17.84 -3.76 -8.26
N ARG A 151 -18.78 -3.00 -8.83
CA ARG A 151 -20.21 -3.24 -8.74
C ARG A 151 -20.62 -4.55 -9.44
N ASN A 152 -20.14 -4.73 -10.68
CA ASN A 152 -20.46 -5.90 -11.51
C ASN A 152 -19.48 -7.06 -11.27
N LYS A 153 -18.43 -6.84 -10.47
CA LYS A 153 -17.30 -7.78 -10.26
C LYS A 153 -16.54 -8.14 -11.55
N GLU A 154 -16.50 -7.22 -12.51
CA GLU A 154 -15.81 -7.39 -13.79
C GLU A 154 -14.36 -6.90 -13.73
N GLY A 155 -13.43 -7.57 -14.43
CA GLY A 155 -12.02 -7.19 -14.57
C GLY A 155 -11.16 -7.42 -13.31
N LEU A 156 -11.73 -7.88 -12.19
CA LEU A 156 -11.01 -8.05 -10.91
C LEU A 156 -9.90 -9.09 -11.00
N ASP A 157 -10.07 -10.17 -11.74
CA ASP A 157 -9.09 -11.26 -11.82
C ASP A 157 -7.78 -10.82 -12.48
N SER A 158 -7.84 -9.90 -13.45
CA SER A 158 -6.66 -9.31 -14.07
C SER A 158 -5.85 -8.49 -13.06
N VAL A 159 -6.54 -7.73 -12.19
CA VAL A 159 -5.88 -6.98 -11.12
C VAL A 159 -5.30 -7.92 -10.06
N ARG A 160 -6.07 -8.94 -9.65
CA ARG A 160 -5.58 -9.98 -8.72
C ARG A 160 -4.33 -10.69 -9.25
N ALA A 161 -4.26 -10.94 -10.56
CA ALA A 161 -3.10 -11.55 -11.19
C ALA A 161 -1.84 -10.68 -11.07
N LEU A 162 -1.96 -9.36 -11.23
CA LEU A 162 -0.86 -8.42 -10.99
C LEU A 162 -0.44 -8.39 -9.51
N MET A 163 -1.42 -8.39 -8.60
CA MET A 163 -1.16 -8.34 -7.16
C MET A 163 -0.41 -9.58 -6.64
N ARG A 164 -0.72 -10.78 -7.17
CA ARG A 164 -0.04 -12.03 -6.78
C ARG A 164 1.47 -12.03 -7.05
N GLY A 165 1.94 -11.20 -7.96
CA GLY A 165 3.36 -11.06 -8.30
C GLY A 165 4.07 -9.94 -7.54
N ALA A 166 3.48 -9.40 -6.46
CA ALA A 166 4.02 -8.27 -5.73
C ALA A 166 4.01 -8.52 -4.22
N ASP A 167 5.12 -8.17 -3.54
CA ASP A 167 5.25 -8.33 -2.08
C ASP A 167 4.38 -7.31 -1.33
N CYS A 168 4.27 -6.10 -1.86
CA CYS A 168 3.47 -5.02 -1.28
C CYS A 168 2.77 -4.23 -2.38
N CYS A 169 1.43 -4.21 -2.36
CA CYS A 169 0.61 -3.45 -3.28
C CYS A 169 0.06 -2.19 -2.61
N CYS A 170 0.08 -1.08 -3.33
CA CYS A 170 -0.53 0.16 -2.87
C CYS A 170 -1.54 0.65 -3.92
N LEU A 171 -2.75 1.01 -3.48
CA LEU A 171 -3.78 1.62 -4.32
C LEU A 171 -3.84 3.13 -4.05
N ALA A 172 -3.56 3.92 -5.08
CA ALA A 172 -3.58 5.38 -5.05
C ALA A 172 -4.59 5.94 -6.07
N GLY A 173 -4.87 7.23 -5.97
CA GLY A 173 -5.77 7.94 -6.89
C GLY A 173 -6.61 8.97 -6.17
N GLN A 174 -7.29 9.78 -6.96
CA GLN A 174 -8.17 10.87 -6.52
C GLN A 174 -9.27 10.38 -5.57
N SER A 175 -9.82 11.28 -4.75
CA SER A 175 -10.96 10.96 -3.90
C SER A 175 -12.21 10.65 -4.75
N GLY A 176 -13.05 9.73 -4.30
CA GLY A 176 -14.31 9.39 -4.97
C GLY A 176 -14.19 8.43 -6.17
N VAL A 177 -12.98 8.03 -6.58
CA VAL A 177 -12.81 7.08 -7.72
C VAL A 177 -13.21 5.63 -7.40
N GLY A 178 -13.54 5.32 -6.14
CA GLY A 178 -14.01 3.99 -5.75
C GLY A 178 -12.92 3.05 -5.23
N LYS A 179 -11.84 3.59 -4.62
CA LYS A 179 -10.74 2.77 -4.09
C LYS A 179 -11.19 1.76 -3.04
N SER A 180 -11.98 2.17 -2.04
CA SER A 180 -12.46 1.26 -1.00
C SER A 180 -13.38 0.17 -1.55
N PRO A 181 -14.42 0.46 -2.36
CA PRO A 181 -15.19 -0.58 -3.05
C PRO A 181 -14.34 -1.52 -3.89
N LEU A 182 -13.31 -1.00 -4.57
CA LEU A 182 -12.41 -1.84 -5.36
C LEU A 182 -11.58 -2.78 -4.48
N LEU A 183 -11.01 -2.27 -3.38
CA LEU A 183 -10.27 -3.11 -2.42
C LEU A 183 -11.16 -4.19 -1.81
N ASN A 184 -12.39 -3.84 -1.41
CA ASN A 184 -13.34 -4.82 -0.89
C ASN A 184 -13.61 -5.94 -1.90
N ALA A 185 -13.84 -5.56 -3.17
CA ALA A 185 -14.09 -6.53 -4.24
C ALA A 185 -12.86 -7.39 -4.59
N LEU A 186 -11.65 -6.83 -4.49
CA LEU A 186 -10.40 -7.56 -4.75
C LEU A 186 -10.05 -8.56 -3.65
N LEU A 187 -10.31 -8.20 -2.39
CA LEU A 187 -9.92 -8.96 -1.20
C LEU A 187 -11.07 -9.77 -0.61
N ASP A 188 -12.27 -9.71 -1.21
CA ASP A 188 -13.52 -10.30 -0.72
C ASP A 188 -13.83 -9.89 0.74
N LEU A 189 -13.49 -8.64 1.10
CA LEU A 189 -13.71 -8.05 2.42
C LEU A 189 -14.98 -7.19 2.43
N GLN A 190 -15.52 -6.99 3.63
CA GLN A 190 -16.52 -5.95 3.93
C GLN A 190 -15.84 -4.92 4.86
N LEU A 191 -15.25 -3.87 4.26
CA LEU A 191 -14.65 -2.75 5.00
C LEU A 191 -15.65 -1.59 5.13
#